data_6380a8dfdbce5cffeedbd1705c26c634
#
_entry.id   6380a8dfdbce5cffeedbd1705c26c634
#
_cell.length_a   1.000
_cell.length_b   1.000
_cell.length_c   1.000
_cell.angle_alpha   90.00
_cell.angle_beta   90.00
_cell.angle_gamma   90.00
#
_symmetry.space_group_name_H-M   'P 1'
#
loop_
_entity.id
_entity.type
_entity.pdbx_description
1 polymer ?
#
loop_
_entity_poly.entity_id
_entity_poly.type
_entity_poly.pdbx_seq_one_letter_code
_entity_poly.pdbx_strand_id
1 'polypeptide(L)'
;MSKIYKYSFLNRWQNAYFCPFKRKPMSKRYTITAALPYTNGPIHIGHLAGVYVPADIYARYLRLTGNDVAFICGSDEHGVPITIKAKKEGVSPQDIVDKYHAIIKKSFVDFGITFDNYSRTS
;
A
#
# COMPACT_ATOMS: atom_id res chain seq x y z
N MET A 1 41.55 28.12 -37.84
CA MET A 1 40.17 28.16 -37.29
C MET A 1 39.82 26.82 -36.67
N SER A 2 40.39 26.45 -35.51
CA SER A 2 40.07 25.18 -34.88
C SER A 2 40.45 25.13 -33.39
N LYS A 3 40.07 26.13 -32.60
CA LYS A 3 40.37 26.10 -31.15
C LYS A 3 39.20 26.45 -30.23
N ILE A 4 37.99 26.62 -30.74
CA ILE A 4 36.86 27.14 -29.91
C ILE A 4 35.93 26.01 -29.45
N TYR A 5 35.94 24.83 -30.06
CA TYR A 5 34.97 23.77 -29.73
C TYR A 5 35.41 22.77 -28.62
N LYS A 6 36.66 22.81 -28.18
CA LYS A 6 37.18 21.84 -27.17
C LYS A 6 36.89 22.22 -25.72
N TYR A 7 36.53 23.48 -25.43
CA TYR A 7 36.33 23.93 -24.05
C TYR A 7 34.90 23.82 -23.54
N SER A 8 33.91 23.64 -24.42
CA SER A 8 32.51 23.60 -23.97
C SER A 8 32.09 22.20 -23.44
N PHE A 9 32.78 21.14 -23.86
CA PHE A 9 32.41 19.77 -23.47
C PHE A 9 32.96 19.38 -22.09
N LEU A 10 34.12 19.87 -21.74
CA LEU A 10 34.74 19.58 -20.42
C LEU A 10 34.07 20.31 -19.25
N ASN A 11 33.53 21.50 -19.48
CA ASN A 11 32.84 22.28 -18.44
C ASN A 11 31.47 21.72 -18.08
N ARG A 12 30.86 20.89 -18.93
CA ARG A 12 29.53 20.29 -18.65
C ARG A 12 29.62 19.12 -17.67
N TRP A 13 30.77 18.43 -17.63
CA TRP A 13 30.99 17.29 -16.74
C TRP A 13 31.55 17.71 -15.38
N GLN A 14 32.31 18.79 -15.31
CA GLN A 14 32.83 19.29 -14.03
C GLN A 14 31.72 19.86 -13.13
N ASN A 15 30.64 20.42 -13.71
CA ASN A 15 29.47 20.87 -12.94
C ASN A 15 28.54 19.75 -12.50
N ALA A 16 28.67 18.55 -13.04
CA ALA A 16 27.86 17.41 -12.63
C ALA A 16 28.31 16.79 -11.30
N TYR A 17 29.57 17.00 -10.91
CA TYR A 17 30.13 16.47 -9.65
C TYR A 17 30.02 17.44 -8.46
N PHE A 18 29.75 18.71 -8.72
CA PHE A 18 29.43 19.69 -7.69
C PHE A 18 27.93 19.98 -7.69
N CYS A 19 27.13 18.93 -7.52
CA CYS A 19 25.76 19.14 -7.08
C CYS A 19 25.85 19.62 -5.63
N PRO A 20 25.55 20.90 -5.33
CA PRO A 20 25.52 21.35 -3.94
C PRO A 20 24.57 20.37 -3.23
N PHE A 21 24.99 19.87 -2.09
CA PHE A 21 24.23 18.97 -1.24
C PHE A 21 22.85 19.61 -1.03
N LYS A 22 21.92 19.36 -1.95
CA LYS A 22 20.53 19.73 -1.75
C LYS A 22 20.13 18.95 -0.53
N ARG A 23 20.00 19.62 0.60
CA ARG A 23 19.36 19.01 1.78
C ARG A 23 18.11 18.34 1.26
N LYS A 24 18.10 17.03 1.30
CA LYS A 24 16.90 16.26 0.95
C LYS A 24 15.78 16.88 1.80
N PRO A 25 14.72 17.44 1.21
CA PRO A 25 13.66 18.01 2.01
C PRO A 25 13.28 16.94 3.03
N MET A 26 13.08 17.32 4.29
CA MET A 26 12.69 16.38 5.34
C MET A 26 11.52 15.57 4.81
N SER A 27 11.69 14.25 4.73
CA SER A 27 10.63 13.37 4.25
C SER A 27 9.41 13.56 5.15
N LYS A 28 8.28 13.89 4.56
CA LYS A 28 7.03 13.95 5.31
C LYS A 28 6.63 12.54 5.70
N ARG A 29 6.00 12.42 6.85
CA ARG A 29 5.41 11.17 7.31
C ARG A 29 3.94 11.12 6.94
N TYR A 30 3.52 10.00 6.38
CA TYR A 30 2.14 9.75 5.98
C TYR A 30 1.67 8.43 6.60
N THR A 31 0.48 8.45 7.17
CA THR A 31 -0.24 7.23 7.51
C THR A 31 -1.43 7.12 6.57
N ILE A 32 -1.46 6.05 5.80
CA ILE A 32 -2.55 5.73 4.88
C ILE A 32 -3.30 4.57 5.48
N THR A 33 -4.61 4.73 5.62
CA THR A 33 -5.51 3.68 6.06
C THR A 33 -6.47 3.34 4.94
N ALA A 34 -6.75 2.06 4.72
CA ALA A 34 -7.82 1.61 3.85
C ALA A 34 -9.02 1.13 4.69
N ALA A 35 -10.22 1.21 4.12
CA ALA A 35 -11.41 0.68 4.77
C ALA A 35 -11.24 -0.82 5.08
N LEU A 36 -11.63 -1.22 6.28
CA LEU A 36 -11.49 -2.60 6.72
C LEU A 36 -12.48 -3.50 5.97
N PRO A 37 -12.04 -4.53 5.23
CA PRO A 37 -12.94 -5.47 4.60
C PRO A 37 -13.64 -6.33 5.64
N TYR A 38 -14.92 -6.55 5.44
CA TYR A 38 -15.75 -7.29 6.35
C TYR A 38 -15.61 -8.81 6.14
N THR A 39 -15.35 -9.58 7.20
CA THR A 39 -15.04 -11.01 7.13
C THR A 39 -16.30 -11.90 7.02
N ASN A 40 -17.25 -11.53 6.21
CA ASN A 40 -18.43 -12.34 5.91
C ASN A 40 -18.42 -12.95 4.50
N GLY A 41 -17.40 -12.69 3.70
CA GLY A 41 -17.26 -13.16 2.33
C GLY A 41 -15.91 -12.77 1.71
N PRO A 42 -15.61 -13.27 0.49
CA PRO A 42 -14.43 -12.85 -0.24
C PRO A 42 -14.60 -11.41 -0.73
N ILE A 43 -13.48 -10.72 -0.89
CA ILE A 43 -13.49 -9.43 -1.61
C ILE A 43 -13.67 -9.68 -3.11
N HIS A 44 -14.20 -8.67 -3.80
CA HIS A 44 -14.40 -8.71 -5.26
C HIS A 44 -13.79 -7.49 -5.93
N ILE A 45 -13.82 -7.46 -7.26
CA ILE A 45 -13.18 -6.41 -8.06
C ILE A 45 -13.63 -4.99 -7.67
N GLY A 46 -14.87 -4.81 -7.23
CA GLY A 46 -15.37 -3.50 -6.77
C GLY A 46 -14.66 -3.01 -5.51
N HIS A 47 -14.35 -3.91 -4.56
CA HIS A 47 -13.54 -3.58 -3.39
C HIS A 47 -12.11 -3.21 -3.80
N LEU A 48 -11.52 -4.02 -4.67
CA LEU A 48 -10.13 -3.80 -5.13
C LEU A 48 -10.00 -2.48 -5.88
N ALA A 49 -10.83 -2.26 -6.90
CA ALA A 49 -10.77 -1.07 -7.75
C ALA A 49 -11.20 0.21 -7.03
N GLY A 50 -12.16 0.11 -6.10
CA GLY A 50 -12.72 1.27 -5.41
C GLY A 50 -11.88 1.76 -4.23
N VAL A 51 -11.13 0.88 -3.58
CA VAL A 51 -10.45 1.21 -2.32
C VAL A 51 -8.98 0.79 -2.34
N TYR A 52 -8.68 -0.51 -2.46
CA TYR A 52 -7.37 -1.04 -2.09
C TYR A 52 -6.29 -0.76 -3.14
N VAL A 53 -6.60 -0.90 -4.42
CA VAL A 53 -5.67 -0.59 -5.51
C VAL A 53 -5.33 0.90 -5.56
N PRO A 54 -6.31 1.83 -5.52
CA PRO A 54 -6.02 3.27 -5.45
C PRO A 54 -5.16 3.65 -4.24
N ALA A 55 -5.44 3.07 -3.05
CA ALA A 55 -4.67 3.34 -1.85
C ALA A 55 -3.22 2.84 -1.96
N ASP A 56 -3.01 1.64 -2.51
CA ASP A 56 -1.67 1.07 -2.75
C ASP A 56 -0.87 1.90 -3.77
N ILE A 57 -1.52 2.32 -4.87
CA ILE A 57 -0.90 3.21 -5.86
C ILE A 57 -0.43 4.50 -5.20
N TYR A 58 -1.26 5.12 -4.37
CA TYR A 58 -0.92 6.34 -3.67
C TYR A 58 0.23 6.13 -2.66
N ALA A 59 0.21 5.04 -1.91
CA ALA A 59 1.29 4.68 -0.99
C ALA A 59 2.62 4.50 -1.74
N ARG A 60 2.61 3.79 -2.86
CA ARG A 60 3.79 3.60 -3.73
C ARG A 60 4.30 4.93 -4.28
N TYR A 61 3.42 5.79 -4.78
CA TYR A 61 3.78 7.12 -5.26
C TYR A 61 4.50 7.93 -4.19
N LEU A 62 3.96 7.99 -2.98
CA LEU A 62 4.58 8.72 -1.88
C LEU A 62 5.95 8.14 -1.50
N ARG A 63 6.11 6.82 -1.46
CA ARG A 63 7.40 6.16 -1.21
C ARG A 63 8.42 6.47 -2.30
N LEU A 64 8.02 6.43 -3.57
CA LEU A 64 8.88 6.78 -4.71
C LEU A 64 9.34 8.24 -4.67
N THR A 65 8.52 9.14 -4.14
CA THR A 65 8.88 10.55 -3.93
C THR A 65 9.72 10.79 -2.68
N GLY A 66 10.11 9.72 -1.96
CA GLY A 66 11.04 9.76 -0.83
C GLY A 66 10.39 10.14 0.51
N ASN A 67 9.07 9.96 0.64
CA ASN A 67 8.37 10.16 1.89
C ASN A 67 8.39 8.88 2.74
N ASP A 68 8.24 9.07 4.05
CA ASP A 68 8.05 8.00 5.04
C ASP A 68 6.56 7.66 5.10
N VAL A 69 6.20 6.41 4.74
CA VAL A 69 4.80 6.00 4.57
C VAL A 69 4.52 4.72 5.33
N ALA A 70 3.55 4.78 6.21
CA ALA A 70 2.90 3.63 6.81
C ALA A 70 1.55 3.39 6.13
N PHE A 71 1.40 2.27 5.42
CA PHE A 71 0.16 1.84 4.79
C PHE A 71 -0.42 0.66 5.55
N ILE A 72 -1.53 0.89 6.26
CA ILE A 72 -2.13 -0.07 7.18
C ILE A 72 -3.57 -0.38 6.82
N CYS A 73 -3.95 -1.63 7.05
CA CYS A 73 -5.31 -2.12 6.92
C CYS A 73 -5.54 -3.26 7.94
N GLY A 74 -6.72 -3.83 7.94
CA GLY A 74 -7.08 -5.00 8.75
C GLY A 74 -8.43 -5.52 8.30
N SER A 75 -8.86 -6.63 8.88
CA SER A 75 -10.20 -7.18 8.68
C SER A 75 -11.16 -6.70 9.75
N ASP A 76 -12.38 -6.34 9.33
CA ASP A 76 -13.50 -6.11 10.26
C ASP A 76 -14.16 -7.43 10.59
N GLU A 77 -14.06 -7.81 11.87
CA GLU A 77 -14.38 -9.16 12.35
C GLU A 77 -15.58 -9.22 13.29
N HIS A 78 -16.28 -8.12 13.48
CA HIS A 78 -17.43 -8.04 14.38
C HIS A 78 -18.73 -7.72 13.65
N GLY A 79 -19.82 -8.32 14.12
CA GLY A 79 -21.17 -7.94 13.68
C GLY A 79 -22.10 -9.11 13.38
N VAL A 80 -23.40 -8.77 13.32
CA VAL A 80 -24.51 -9.71 13.14
C VAL A 80 -24.42 -10.58 11.87
N PRO A 81 -23.99 -10.07 10.69
CA PRO A 81 -23.87 -10.88 9.49
C PRO A 81 -22.91 -12.08 9.64
N ILE A 82 -21.84 -11.95 10.40
CA ILE A 82 -20.91 -13.06 10.68
C ILE A 82 -21.62 -14.14 11.50
N THR A 83 -22.34 -13.74 12.54
CA THR A 83 -23.11 -14.67 13.40
C THR A 83 -24.20 -15.40 12.61
N ILE A 84 -24.92 -14.69 11.72
CA ILE A 84 -25.93 -15.29 10.86
C ILE A 84 -25.29 -16.31 9.92
N LYS A 85 -24.15 -15.97 9.32
CA LYS A 85 -23.44 -16.87 8.41
C LYS A 85 -22.93 -18.10 9.13
N ALA A 86 -22.34 -17.94 10.30
CA ALA A 86 -21.90 -19.05 11.14
C ALA A 86 -23.04 -20.03 11.47
N LYS A 87 -24.19 -19.51 11.84
CA LYS A 87 -25.39 -20.35 12.07
C LYS A 87 -25.85 -21.10 10.81
N LYS A 88 -25.78 -20.45 9.63
CA LYS A 88 -26.16 -21.08 8.35
C LYS A 88 -25.16 -22.20 7.95
N GLU A 89 -23.89 -22.00 8.21
CA GLU A 89 -22.83 -22.94 7.87
C GLU A 89 -22.62 -23.99 8.96
N GLY A 90 -23.25 -23.84 10.13
CA GLY A 90 -23.14 -24.79 11.26
C GLY A 90 -21.77 -24.79 11.94
N VAL A 91 -21.07 -23.63 11.89
CA VAL A 91 -19.73 -23.44 12.46
C VAL A 91 -19.72 -22.28 13.46
N SER A 92 -18.61 -22.08 14.15
CA SER A 92 -18.48 -20.96 15.06
C SER A 92 -18.28 -19.64 14.29
N PRO A 93 -18.65 -18.48 14.85
CA PRO A 93 -18.32 -17.18 14.28
C PRO A 93 -16.82 -17.00 14.05
N GLN A 94 -15.99 -17.56 14.93
CA GLN A 94 -14.53 -17.49 14.81
C GLN A 94 -14.03 -18.24 13.57
N ASP A 95 -14.59 -19.41 13.26
CA ASP A 95 -14.21 -20.17 12.06
C ASP A 95 -14.51 -19.39 10.77
N ILE A 96 -15.65 -18.66 10.73
CA ILE A 96 -15.99 -17.78 9.61
C ILE A 96 -14.97 -16.67 9.45
N VAL A 97 -14.64 -16.00 10.54
CA VAL A 97 -13.68 -14.90 10.55
C VAL A 97 -12.30 -15.37 10.10
N ASP A 98 -11.79 -16.46 10.65
CA ASP A 98 -10.47 -17.01 10.33
C ASP A 98 -10.40 -17.42 8.85
N LYS A 99 -11.42 -18.08 8.34
CA LYS A 99 -11.55 -18.47 6.94
C LYS A 99 -11.48 -17.25 6.00
N TYR A 100 -12.31 -16.24 6.23
CA TYR A 100 -12.38 -15.08 5.33
C TYR A 100 -11.23 -14.11 5.53
N HIS A 101 -10.69 -13.96 6.73
CA HIS A 101 -9.45 -13.22 6.94
C HIS A 101 -8.31 -13.79 6.07
N ALA A 102 -8.12 -15.10 6.09
CA ALA A 102 -7.08 -15.76 5.30
C ALA A 102 -7.29 -15.57 3.77
N ILE A 103 -8.53 -15.73 3.29
CA ILE A 103 -8.89 -15.56 1.88
C ILE A 103 -8.64 -14.10 1.43
N ILE A 104 -9.09 -13.14 2.21
CA ILE A 104 -8.95 -11.72 1.90
C ILE A 104 -7.48 -11.31 1.89
N LYS A 105 -6.72 -11.72 2.91
CA LYS A 105 -5.28 -11.47 2.99
C LYS A 105 -4.54 -12.03 1.77
N LYS A 106 -4.87 -13.28 1.40
CA LYS A 106 -4.29 -13.89 0.20
C LYS A 106 -4.63 -13.11 -1.07
N SER A 107 -5.88 -12.65 -1.20
CA SER A 107 -6.30 -11.86 -2.36
C SER A 107 -5.50 -10.57 -2.51
N PHE A 108 -5.17 -9.88 -1.42
CA PHE A 108 -4.32 -8.69 -1.46
C PHE A 108 -2.90 -9.02 -1.94
N VAL A 109 -2.33 -10.13 -1.45
CA VAL A 109 -1.00 -10.59 -1.89
C VAL A 109 -1.01 -10.94 -3.37
N ASP A 110 -2.02 -11.67 -3.85
CA ASP A 110 -2.15 -12.08 -5.25
C ASP A 110 -2.28 -10.86 -6.19
N PHE A 111 -2.90 -9.78 -5.71
CA PHE A 111 -2.99 -8.50 -6.44
C PHE A 111 -1.76 -7.61 -6.29
N GLY A 112 -0.76 -8.03 -5.51
CA GLY A 112 0.45 -7.26 -5.27
C GLY A 112 0.24 -6.02 -4.39
N ILE A 113 -0.85 -5.94 -3.63
CA ILE A 113 -1.10 -4.87 -2.65
C ILE A 113 -0.25 -5.13 -1.42
N THR A 114 0.56 -4.15 -1.02
CA THR A 114 1.55 -4.30 0.04
C THR A 114 1.25 -3.37 1.21
N PHE A 115 0.51 -3.87 2.19
CA PHE A 115 0.38 -3.20 3.48
C PHE A 115 1.65 -3.38 4.32
N ASP A 116 2.04 -2.37 5.06
CA ASP A 116 3.08 -2.50 6.10
C ASP A 116 2.56 -3.32 7.29
N ASN A 117 1.25 -3.20 7.56
CA ASN A 117 0.56 -4.04 8.52
C ASN A 117 -0.85 -4.34 8.05
N TYR A 118 -1.21 -5.63 8.03
CA TYR A 118 -2.56 -6.12 7.83
C TYR A 118 -2.98 -6.91 9.06
N SER A 119 -3.80 -6.30 9.91
CA SER A 119 -4.19 -6.79 11.23
C SER A 119 -5.64 -7.28 11.29
N ARG A 120 -6.14 -7.48 12.49
CA ARG A 120 -7.48 -7.93 12.80
C ARG A 120 -8.10 -6.98 13.82
N THR A 121 -9.44 -6.93 13.88
CA THR A 121 -10.16 -6.14 14.90
C THR A 121 -10.54 -6.98 16.13
N SER A 122 -10.30 -8.30 16.09
CA SER A 122 -10.48 -9.23 17.22
C SER A 122 -9.18 -9.50 17.95
#